data_7cc5e9706cdaf83e4b8131b5e2b6b19b
#
_entry.id   7cc5e9706cdaf83e4b8131b5e2b6b19b
#
_cell.length_a   1.000
_cell.length_b   1.000
_cell.length_c   1.000
_cell.angle_alpha   90.00
_cell.angle_beta   90.00
_cell.angle_gamma   90.00
#
_symmetry.space_group_name_H-M   'P 1'
#
loop_
_entity.id
_entity.type
_entity.pdbx_description
1 polymer ?
#
loop_
_entity_poly.entity_id
_entity_poly.type
_entity_poly.pdbx_seq_one_letter_code
_entity_poly.pdbx_strand_id
1 'polypeptide(L)'
;MVKYQLTDFGKAHLQAMKKLKITSDEALKKVWLVLEEAIKYEMESDSYDTGTLASSITTVLIRPGLVEVGTNLEYALAREHGRRPWTFPNFNAIAKWAWGKGITTWGVDEYDNLPSKEKGIVFIIARSIKENGTNWTWEPETSGKQTFKRVLAREKSDLIALYRQYMKNAT
;
A
#
# COMPACT_ATOMS: atom_id res chain seq x y z
N MET A 1 -0.07 9.49 3.78
CA MET A 1 1.03 8.84 3.06
C MET A 1 1.60 7.74 3.94
N VAL A 2 1.55 6.49 3.48
CA VAL A 2 2.20 5.37 4.19
C VAL A 2 3.66 5.40 3.78
N LYS A 3 4.56 5.62 4.74
CA LYS A 3 6.00 5.71 4.49
C LYS A 3 6.72 4.62 5.26
N TYR A 4 7.46 3.78 4.57
CA TYR A 4 8.40 2.85 5.15
C TYR A 4 9.81 3.37 4.92
N GLN A 5 10.52 3.68 6.00
CA GLN A 5 11.92 4.10 5.94
C GLN A 5 12.81 2.88 6.20
N LEU A 6 13.67 2.58 5.26
CA LEU A 6 14.76 1.64 5.45
C LEU A 6 15.95 2.35 6.11
N THR A 7 15.89 2.54 7.44
CA THR A 7 16.92 3.26 8.19
C THR A 7 18.29 2.58 8.11
N ASP A 8 18.32 1.25 8.07
CA ASP A 8 19.60 0.49 7.96
C ASP A 8 20.16 0.52 6.55
N PHE A 9 19.30 0.54 5.53
CA PHE A 9 19.71 0.73 4.15
C PHE A 9 20.24 2.15 3.92
N GLY A 10 19.63 3.14 4.54
CA GLY A 10 20.09 4.53 4.51
C GLY A 10 21.48 4.73 5.11
N LYS A 11 21.81 4.04 6.21
CA LYS A 11 23.13 4.09 6.83
C LYS A 11 24.21 3.45 5.96
N ALA A 12 23.93 2.26 5.42
CA ALA A 12 24.84 1.59 4.49
C ALA A 12 25.07 2.41 3.22
N HIS A 13 24.01 3.05 2.72
CA HIS A 13 24.05 3.95 1.57
C HIS A 13 24.90 5.20 1.86
N LEU A 14 24.72 5.87 3.00
CA LEU A 14 25.53 7.04 3.40
C LEU A 14 27.01 6.71 3.54
N GLN A 15 27.36 5.52 4.00
CA GLN A 15 28.75 5.07 4.05
C GLN A 15 29.32 4.80 2.66
N ALA A 16 28.54 4.22 1.75
CA ALA A 16 28.94 4.02 0.37
C ALA A 16 29.06 5.34 -0.41
N MET A 17 28.15 6.29 -0.19
CA MET A 17 28.19 7.63 -0.79
C MET A 17 29.45 8.42 -0.43
N LYS A 18 30.01 8.26 0.76
CA LYS A 18 31.29 8.89 1.16
C LYS A 18 32.46 8.37 0.33
N LYS A 19 32.35 7.21 -0.28
CA LYS A 19 33.39 6.59 -1.10
C LYS A 19 33.20 6.78 -2.60
N LEU A 20 31.99 7.03 -3.08
CA LEU A 20 31.63 6.98 -4.49
C LEU A 20 30.89 8.28 -4.89
N LYS A 21 31.44 9.01 -5.84
CA LYS A 21 30.80 10.23 -6.39
C LYS A 21 29.62 9.86 -7.30
N ILE A 22 28.42 10.36 -7.00
CA ILE A 22 27.29 10.65 -7.90
C ILE A 22 26.43 9.46 -8.43
N THR A 23 26.94 8.28 -8.70
CA THR A 23 26.19 7.15 -9.29
C THR A 23 25.31 6.39 -8.30
N SER A 24 25.41 6.67 -7.01
CA SER A 24 24.71 5.94 -5.95
C SER A 24 23.20 6.24 -5.90
N ASP A 25 22.79 7.47 -6.22
CA ASP A 25 21.36 7.85 -6.17
C ASP A 25 20.58 7.21 -7.31
N GLU A 26 21.19 7.07 -8.49
CA GLU A 26 20.57 6.36 -9.61
C GLU A 26 20.45 4.86 -9.32
N ALA A 27 21.50 4.25 -8.77
CA ALA A 27 21.46 2.85 -8.34
C ALA A 27 20.38 2.63 -7.26
N LEU A 28 20.31 3.52 -6.28
CA LEU A 28 19.28 3.49 -5.25
C LEU A 28 17.89 3.60 -5.86
N LYS A 29 17.66 4.58 -6.74
CA LYS A 29 16.37 4.76 -7.41
C LYS A 29 15.96 3.52 -8.21
N LYS A 30 16.88 2.89 -8.94
CA LYS A 30 16.60 1.66 -9.70
C LYS A 30 16.16 0.50 -8.78
N VAL A 31 16.84 0.31 -7.66
CA VAL A 31 16.47 -0.72 -6.67
C VAL A 31 15.08 -0.47 -6.11
N TRP A 32 14.74 0.79 -5.83
CA TRP A 32 13.43 1.14 -5.30
C TRP A 32 12.31 1.02 -6.33
N LEU A 33 12.59 1.20 -7.61
CA LEU A 33 11.64 0.90 -8.68
C LEU A 33 11.29 -0.60 -8.74
N VAL A 34 12.26 -1.48 -8.50
CA VAL A 34 11.99 -2.93 -8.39
C VAL A 34 11.05 -3.23 -7.22
N LEU A 35 11.27 -2.57 -6.06
CA LEU A 35 10.37 -2.69 -4.92
C LEU A 35 8.97 -2.13 -5.23
N GLU A 36 8.89 -1.00 -5.93
CA GLU A 36 7.61 -0.42 -6.38
C GLU A 36 6.81 -1.42 -7.22
N GLU A 37 7.47 -2.04 -8.21
CA GLU A 37 6.81 -3.04 -9.07
C GLU A 37 6.39 -4.29 -8.29
N ALA A 38 7.21 -4.77 -7.36
CA ALA A 38 6.86 -5.89 -6.50
C ALA A 38 5.64 -5.58 -5.62
N ILE A 39 5.53 -4.36 -5.08
CA ILE A 39 4.38 -3.92 -4.29
C ILE A 39 3.14 -3.81 -5.19
N LYS A 40 3.25 -3.22 -6.38
CA LYS A 40 2.15 -3.14 -7.35
C LYS A 40 1.62 -4.52 -7.71
N TYR A 41 2.50 -5.44 -8.06
CA TYR A 41 2.13 -6.81 -8.40
C TYR A 41 1.39 -7.51 -7.25
N GLU A 42 1.89 -7.42 -6.02
CA GLU A 42 1.25 -8.00 -4.84
C GLU A 42 -0.13 -7.35 -4.59
N MET A 43 -0.26 -6.05 -4.80
CA MET A 43 -1.54 -5.35 -4.66
C MET A 43 -2.55 -5.74 -5.73
N GLU A 44 -2.15 -5.92 -6.95
CA GLU A 44 -3.01 -6.36 -8.04
C GLU A 44 -3.49 -7.80 -7.84
N SER A 45 -2.61 -8.69 -7.36
CA SER A 45 -2.95 -10.08 -7.08
C SER A 45 -3.90 -10.25 -5.89
N ASP A 46 -3.78 -9.36 -4.90
CA ASP A 46 -4.49 -9.46 -3.61
C ASP A 46 -5.77 -8.62 -3.57
N SER A 47 -5.97 -7.71 -4.53
CA SER A 47 -7.10 -6.80 -4.52
C SER A 47 -8.02 -6.93 -5.71
N TYR A 48 -9.27 -6.99 -5.36
CA TYR A 48 -10.40 -6.83 -6.26
C TYR A 48 -10.72 -5.34 -6.54
N ASP A 49 -9.73 -4.49 -6.42
CA ASP A 49 -9.90 -3.07 -6.62
C ASP A 49 -9.59 -2.69 -8.07
N THR A 50 -10.04 -1.53 -8.47
CA THR A 50 -9.90 -0.95 -9.82
C THR A 50 -8.45 -0.73 -10.28
N GLY A 51 -7.46 -1.25 -9.58
CA GLY A 51 -6.04 -1.01 -9.83
C GLY A 51 -5.57 0.39 -9.42
N THR A 52 -6.47 1.24 -8.96
CA THR A 52 -6.18 2.64 -8.60
C THR A 52 -5.10 2.74 -7.53
N LEU A 53 -5.13 1.85 -6.52
CA LEU A 53 -4.12 1.87 -5.47
C LEU A 53 -2.75 1.43 -6.00
N ALA A 54 -2.70 0.34 -6.76
CA ALA A 54 -1.45 -0.13 -7.35
C ALA A 54 -0.83 0.92 -8.27
N SER A 55 -1.64 1.53 -9.15
CA SER A 55 -1.18 2.59 -10.07
C SER A 55 -0.75 3.88 -9.37
N SER A 56 -1.24 4.14 -8.16
CA SER A 56 -0.87 5.33 -7.37
C SER A 56 0.45 5.20 -6.62
N ILE A 57 1.02 3.99 -6.56
CA ILE A 57 2.31 3.77 -5.89
C ILE A 57 3.42 4.35 -6.74
N THR A 58 4.25 5.17 -6.13
CA THR A 58 5.35 5.84 -6.81
C THR A 58 6.61 5.85 -5.95
N THR A 59 7.74 5.84 -6.63
CA THR A 59 9.07 5.98 -6.04
C THR A 59 9.57 7.40 -6.22
N VAL A 60 9.91 8.08 -5.13
CA VAL A 60 10.39 9.46 -5.15
C VAL A 60 11.74 9.58 -4.46
N LEU A 61 12.69 10.22 -5.12
CA LEU A 61 13.95 10.64 -4.50
C LEU A 61 13.69 11.93 -3.70
N ILE A 62 13.70 11.85 -2.39
CA ILE A 62 13.44 13.00 -1.51
C ILE A 62 14.67 13.88 -1.39
N ARG A 63 15.84 13.27 -1.24
CA ARG A 63 17.17 13.91 -1.19
C ARG A 63 18.25 12.88 -1.49
N PRO A 64 19.48 13.29 -1.76
CA PRO A 64 20.58 12.35 -1.93
C PRO A 64 20.64 11.31 -0.80
N GLY A 65 20.61 10.04 -1.17
CA GLY A 65 20.61 8.92 -0.24
C GLY A 65 19.27 8.57 0.42
N LEU A 66 18.16 9.26 0.08
CA LEU A 66 16.85 8.97 0.63
C LEU A 66 15.81 8.85 -0.48
N VAL A 67 15.31 7.62 -0.68
CA VAL A 67 14.23 7.31 -1.60
C VAL A 67 13.03 6.80 -0.79
N GLU A 68 11.84 7.22 -1.15
CA GLU A 68 10.58 6.75 -0.57
C GLU A 68 9.74 6.07 -1.65
N VAL A 69 9.09 4.95 -1.28
CA VAL A 69 8.02 4.31 -2.05
C VAL A 69 6.71 4.47 -1.30
N GLY A 70 5.68 4.91 -1.96
CA GLY A 70 4.40 5.14 -1.29
C GLY A 70 3.29 5.61 -2.22
N THR A 71 2.15 5.91 -1.61
CA THR A 71 0.97 6.43 -2.28
C THR A 71 0.36 7.59 -1.50
N ASN A 72 -0.32 8.49 -2.20
CA ASN A 72 -1.06 9.60 -1.60
C ASN A 72 -2.52 9.25 -1.26
N LEU A 73 -2.98 8.04 -1.58
CA LEU A 73 -4.36 7.64 -1.33
C LEU A 73 -4.58 7.36 0.16
N GLU A 74 -5.51 8.07 0.77
CA GLU A 74 -5.82 7.97 2.21
C GLU A 74 -6.24 6.57 2.62
N TYR A 75 -6.99 5.87 1.78
CA TYR A 75 -7.47 4.52 2.10
C TYR A 75 -6.35 3.45 2.10
N ALA A 76 -5.18 3.77 1.52
CA ALA A 76 -4.02 2.88 1.57
C ALA A 76 -3.60 2.56 3.01
N LEU A 77 -3.72 3.54 3.92
CA LEU A 77 -3.43 3.36 5.33
C LEU A 77 -4.37 2.33 5.98
N ALA A 78 -5.67 2.45 5.69
CA ALA A 78 -6.66 1.51 6.21
C ALA A 78 -6.48 0.10 5.64
N ARG A 79 -6.01 -0.02 4.40
CA ARG A 79 -5.69 -1.32 3.80
C ARG A 79 -4.44 -1.95 4.42
N GLU A 80 -3.40 -1.17 4.60
CA GLU A 80 -2.13 -1.64 5.14
C GLU A 80 -2.24 -2.07 6.60
N HIS A 81 -2.91 -1.27 7.43
CA HIS A 81 -2.99 -1.46 8.88
C HIS A 81 -4.35 -1.96 9.38
N GLY A 82 -5.30 -2.12 8.47
CA GLY A 82 -6.68 -2.39 8.85
C GLY A 82 -7.40 -1.15 9.35
N ARG A 83 -8.71 -1.28 9.58
CA ARG A 83 -9.54 -0.23 10.12
C ARG A 83 -9.96 -0.59 11.54
N ARG A 84 -9.82 0.36 12.45
CA ARG A 84 -10.27 0.21 13.83
C ARG A 84 -11.78 -0.04 13.90
N PRO A 85 -12.28 -0.90 14.81
CA PRO A 85 -13.70 -0.97 15.11
C PRO A 85 -14.24 0.36 15.64
N TRP A 86 -15.55 0.47 15.79
CA TRP A 86 -16.30 1.60 16.35
C TRP A 86 -16.43 2.82 15.44
N THR A 87 -15.94 2.78 14.21
CA THR A 87 -16.13 3.86 13.23
C THR A 87 -16.87 3.33 12.00
N PHE A 88 -17.98 3.95 11.61
CA PHE A 88 -18.66 3.60 10.37
C PHE A 88 -17.75 3.90 9.17
N PRO A 89 -17.67 2.97 8.20
CA PRO A 89 -17.08 3.29 6.92
C PRO A 89 -17.94 4.28 6.14
N ASN A 90 -17.37 4.86 5.09
CA ASN A 90 -18.15 5.66 4.15
C ASN A 90 -19.18 4.77 3.44
N PHE A 91 -20.46 5.07 3.58
CA PHE A 91 -21.55 4.28 3.01
C PHE A 91 -21.52 4.24 1.49
N ASN A 92 -21.15 5.35 0.83
CA ASN A 92 -21.01 5.40 -0.62
C ASN A 92 -19.89 4.46 -1.11
N ALA A 93 -18.77 4.41 -0.40
CA ALA A 93 -17.68 3.48 -0.71
C ALA A 93 -18.11 2.02 -0.55
N ILE A 94 -18.89 1.70 0.50
CA ILE A 94 -19.43 0.34 0.69
C ILE A 94 -20.47 0.00 -0.39
N ALA A 95 -21.33 0.94 -0.75
CA ALA A 95 -22.32 0.75 -1.82
C ALA A 95 -21.63 0.43 -3.16
N LYS A 96 -20.65 1.22 -3.53
CA LYS A 96 -19.86 1.02 -4.74
C LYS A 96 -19.12 -0.33 -4.73
N TRP A 97 -18.51 -0.67 -3.61
CA TRP A 97 -17.84 -1.96 -3.43
C TRP A 97 -18.82 -3.14 -3.52
N ALA A 98 -19.98 -3.07 -2.86
CA ALA A 98 -21.00 -4.11 -2.89
C ALA A 98 -21.56 -4.33 -4.30
N TRP A 99 -21.77 -3.26 -5.05
CA TRP A 99 -22.15 -3.36 -6.46
C TRP A 99 -21.05 -4.02 -7.30
N GLY A 100 -19.81 -3.58 -7.18
CA GLY A 100 -18.67 -4.18 -7.88
C GLY A 100 -18.46 -5.68 -7.58
N LYS A 101 -18.95 -6.15 -6.43
CA LYS A 101 -18.97 -7.56 -6.03
C LYS A 101 -20.23 -8.31 -6.46
N GLY A 102 -21.19 -7.66 -7.10
CA GLY A 102 -22.48 -8.25 -7.44
C GLY A 102 -23.37 -8.57 -6.23
N ILE A 103 -23.06 -7.99 -5.05
CA ILE A 103 -23.88 -8.14 -3.82
C ILE A 103 -25.14 -7.30 -3.93
N THR A 104 -25.02 -6.11 -4.53
CA THR A 104 -26.15 -5.23 -4.87
C THR A 104 -26.29 -5.16 -6.39
N THR A 105 -27.52 -5.01 -6.88
CA THR A 105 -27.85 -4.98 -8.32
C THR A 105 -27.89 -3.58 -8.87
N TRP A 106 -27.91 -2.57 -8.01
CA TRP A 106 -28.07 -1.17 -8.38
C TRP A 106 -26.75 -0.41 -8.31
N GLY A 107 -26.22 -0.04 -9.48
CA GLY A 107 -24.99 0.72 -9.61
C GLY A 107 -25.21 2.21 -9.44
N VAL A 108 -25.30 2.69 -8.21
CA VAL A 108 -25.34 4.13 -7.91
C VAL A 108 -24.13 4.53 -7.07
N ASP A 109 -23.63 5.72 -7.36
CA ASP A 109 -22.49 6.29 -6.67
C ASP A 109 -22.85 6.82 -5.26
N GLU A 110 -24.13 6.97 -4.95
CA GLU A 110 -24.61 7.52 -3.68
C GLU A 110 -25.53 6.55 -2.95
N TYR A 111 -25.19 6.26 -1.68
CA TYR A 111 -25.97 5.40 -0.80
C TYR A 111 -27.43 5.84 -0.66
N ASP A 112 -27.67 7.16 -0.61
CA ASP A 112 -29.02 7.71 -0.43
C ASP A 112 -29.96 7.46 -1.61
N ASN A 113 -29.41 7.16 -2.78
CA ASN A 113 -30.17 6.85 -3.98
C ASN A 113 -30.47 5.36 -4.16
N LEU A 114 -29.96 4.49 -3.26
CA LEU A 114 -30.22 3.06 -3.31
C LEU A 114 -31.67 2.73 -2.92
N PRO A 115 -32.26 1.66 -3.49
CA PRO A 115 -33.49 1.08 -3.01
C PRO A 115 -33.38 0.63 -1.53
N SER A 116 -34.48 0.67 -0.78
CA SER A 116 -34.49 0.37 0.65
C SER A 116 -33.88 -0.98 1.02
N LYS A 117 -34.08 -2.01 0.17
CA LYS A 117 -33.49 -3.35 0.38
C LYS A 117 -31.97 -3.29 0.30
N GLU A 118 -31.42 -2.59 -0.68
CA GLU A 118 -29.97 -2.50 -0.91
C GLU A 118 -29.32 -1.58 0.12
N LYS A 119 -29.99 -0.50 0.53
CA LYS A 119 -29.56 0.28 1.70
C LYS A 119 -29.39 -0.59 2.94
N GLY A 120 -30.33 -1.51 3.18
CA GLY A 120 -30.24 -2.47 4.27
C GLY A 120 -29.02 -3.36 4.20
N ILE A 121 -28.70 -3.88 3.01
CA ILE A 121 -27.51 -4.71 2.80
C ILE A 121 -26.22 -3.90 3.08
N VAL A 122 -26.12 -2.71 2.49
CA VAL A 122 -24.96 -1.82 2.69
C VAL A 122 -24.81 -1.44 4.17
N PHE A 123 -25.94 -1.15 4.86
CA PHE A 123 -25.93 -0.83 6.28
C PHE A 123 -25.43 -2.00 7.14
N ILE A 124 -25.87 -3.23 6.87
CA ILE A 124 -25.43 -4.44 7.60
C ILE A 124 -23.93 -4.63 7.43
N ILE A 125 -23.41 -4.49 6.20
CA ILE A 125 -21.99 -4.57 5.94
C ILE A 125 -21.22 -3.47 6.69
N ALA A 126 -21.69 -2.23 6.59
CA ALA A 126 -21.06 -1.10 7.26
C ALA A 126 -21.09 -1.24 8.79
N ARG A 127 -22.18 -1.79 9.34
CA ARG A 127 -22.31 -2.10 10.76
C ARG A 127 -21.34 -3.19 11.21
N SER A 128 -21.21 -4.25 10.43
CA SER A 128 -20.23 -5.31 10.70
C SER A 128 -18.80 -4.76 10.71
N ILE A 129 -18.45 -3.90 9.74
CA ILE A 129 -17.15 -3.22 9.72
C ILE A 129 -16.98 -2.29 10.93
N LYS A 130 -18.04 -1.60 11.35
CA LYS A 130 -18.01 -0.76 12.56
C LYS A 130 -17.75 -1.59 13.81
N GLU A 131 -18.40 -2.73 13.95
CA GLU A 131 -18.32 -3.56 15.16
C GLU A 131 -17.00 -4.33 15.24
N ASN A 132 -16.51 -4.85 14.12
CA ASN A 132 -15.38 -5.77 14.06
C ASN A 132 -14.12 -5.18 13.43
N GLY A 133 -14.19 -3.97 12.87
CA GLY A 133 -13.13 -3.46 12.00
C GLY A 133 -13.14 -4.16 10.64
N THR A 134 -12.06 -4.03 9.89
CA THR A 134 -11.90 -4.73 8.60
C THR A 134 -11.31 -6.12 8.75
N ASN A 135 -10.87 -6.50 9.96
CA ASN A 135 -10.39 -7.83 10.31
C ASN A 135 -11.10 -8.33 11.58
N TRP A 136 -11.43 -9.63 11.63
CA TRP A 136 -12.11 -10.29 12.74
C TRP A 136 -11.37 -10.21 14.08
N THR A 137 -10.05 -10.06 14.02
CA THR A 137 -9.19 -9.84 15.18
C THR A 137 -8.40 -8.58 14.90
N TRP A 138 -8.82 -7.47 15.50
CA TRP A 138 -8.08 -6.23 15.35
C TRP A 138 -6.89 -6.23 16.32
N GLU A 139 -5.75 -6.64 15.84
CA GLU A 139 -4.47 -6.40 16.48
C GLU A 139 -3.73 -5.35 15.66
N PRO A 140 -3.30 -4.23 16.25
CA PRO A 140 -2.68 -3.11 15.52
C PRO A 140 -1.49 -3.51 14.67
N GLU A 141 -0.78 -4.56 15.08
CA GLU A 141 0.43 -5.03 14.38
C GLU A 141 0.17 -6.05 13.28
N THR A 142 -0.99 -6.73 13.30
CA THR A 142 -1.34 -7.81 12.38
C THR A 142 -2.59 -7.56 11.56
N SER A 143 -3.34 -6.52 11.89
CA SER A 143 -4.52 -6.13 11.13
C SER A 143 -4.13 -5.48 9.80
N GLY A 144 -5.00 -5.63 8.81
CA GLY A 144 -4.74 -5.18 7.44
C GLY A 144 -3.95 -6.19 6.60
N LYS A 145 -3.70 -5.82 5.37
CA LYS A 145 -2.98 -6.65 4.40
C LYS A 145 -1.47 -6.63 4.60
N GLN A 146 -0.96 -5.57 5.22
CA GLN A 146 0.47 -5.32 5.46
C GLN A 146 1.33 -5.56 4.20
N THR A 147 0.81 -5.18 3.05
CA THR A 147 1.41 -5.48 1.74
C THR A 147 2.81 -4.90 1.62
N PHE A 148 3.00 -3.63 2.00
CA PHE A 148 4.33 -3.01 1.98
C PHE A 148 5.31 -3.73 2.90
N LYS A 149 4.88 -4.04 4.13
CA LYS A 149 5.71 -4.74 5.12
C LYS A 149 6.10 -6.14 4.65
N ARG A 150 5.15 -6.91 4.10
CA ARG A 150 5.39 -8.28 3.62
C ARG A 150 6.33 -8.29 2.42
N VAL A 151 6.05 -7.45 1.41
CA VAL A 151 6.89 -7.38 0.21
C VAL A 151 8.29 -6.93 0.57
N LEU A 152 8.42 -5.88 1.39
CA LEU A 152 9.72 -5.42 1.84
C LEU A 152 10.51 -6.50 2.57
N ALA A 153 9.87 -7.25 3.46
CA ALA A 153 10.52 -8.34 4.19
C ALA A 153 10.99 -9.46 3.25
N ARG A 154 10.19 -9.79 2.23
CA ARG A 154 10.49 -10.81 1.23
C ARG A 154 11.65 -10.39 0.32
N GLU A 155 11.59 -9.17 -0.21
CA GLU A 155 12.53 -8.68 -1.23
C GLU A 155 13.83 -8.09 -0.66
N LYS A 156 13.92 -7.90 0.66
CA LYS A 156 15.03 -7.16 1.31
C LYS A 156 16.41 -7.67 0.92
N SER A 157 16.63 -8.99 0.91
CA SER A 157 17.92 -9.61 0.58
C SER A 157 18.33 -9.34 -0.87
N ASP A 158 17.37 -9.48 -1.77
CA ASP A 158 17.59 -9.35 -3.21
C ASP A 158 17.79 -7.89 -3.60
N LEU A 159 17.06 -6.96 -2.99
CA LEU A 159 17.27 -5.53 -3.16
C LEU A 159 18.68 -5.10 -2.70
N ILE A 160 19.17 -5.65 -1.59
CA ILE A 160 20.53 -5.38 -1.11
C ILE A 160 21.57 -5.94 -2.08
N ALA A 161 21.37 -7.17 -2.59
CA ALA A 161 22.26 -7.78 -3.56
C ALA A 161 22.30 -6.98 -4.87
N LEU A 162 21.13 -6.59 -5.37
CA LEU A 162 20.98 -5.78 -6.57
C LEU A 162 21.67 -4.41 -6.41
N TYR A 163 21.48 -3.73 -5.27
CA TYR A 163 22.18 -2.47 -4.99
C TYR A 163 23.70 -2.63 -5.03
N ARG A 164 24.23 -3.68 -4.39
CA ARG A 164 25.67 -3.97 -4.40
C ARG A 164 26.20 -4.24 -5.81
N GLN A 165 25.40 -4.92 -6.65
CA GLN A 165 25.75 -5.17 -8.05
C GLN A 165 25.82 -3.87 -8.86
N TYR A 166 24.83 -2.98 -8.72
CA TYR A 166 24.87 -1.66 -9.38
C TYR A 166 26.07 -0.83 -8.94
N MET A 167 26.41 -0.88 -7.66
CA MET A 167 27.57 -0.15 -7.13
C MET A 167 28.89 -0.69 -7.65
N LYS A 168 29.02 -2.01 -7.83
CA LYS A 168 30.23 -2.61 -8.43
C LYS A 168 30.39 -2.25 -9.91
N ASN A 169 29.30 -2.13 -10.65
CA ASN A 169 29.33 -1.81 -12.08
C ASN A 169 29.54 -0.31 -12.33
N ALA A 170 29.42 0.52 -11.31
CA ALA A 170 29.61 1.97 -11.38
C ALA A 170 31.06 2.41 -11.05
N THR A 171 31.89 1.50 -10.59
CA THR A 171 33.34 1.68 -10.33
C THR A 171 34.16 1.10 -11.48
#